data_3fa4d03f4db0a79f961c7c1aae619922
#
_entry.id   3fa4d03f4db0a79f961c7c1aae619922
#
_cell.length_a   1.000
_cell.length_b   1.000
_cell.length_c   1.000
_cell.angle_alpha   90.00
_cell.angle_beta   90.00
_cell.angle_gamma   90.00
#
_symmetry.space_group_name_H-M   'P 1'
#
loop_
_entity.id
_entity.type
_entity.pdbx_description
1 polymer ?
#
loop_
_entity_poly.entity_id
_entity_poly.type
_entity_poly.pdbx_seq_one_letter_code
_entity_poly.pdbx_strand_id
1 'polypeptide(L)'
;MLPIVQRYLQQSHLNSAFALLSIGLLLVVISAGIVACASSSAGSQKLTPTTSTQAQKCGSVQTNPRGIPLNEPATKQAENCFWQAYQKCHIASLSSTTTSVDTVTVRTFTIQNNGEQCSVSDAVQHAIVPARLSAPRTYTCTGVMQQVDGLHFTACGEDGNVVVPLQKGA
;
A
#
# COMPACT_ATOMS: atom_id res chain seq x y z
N MET A 1 -25.77 21.46 -32.90
CA MET A 1 -25.23 20.56 -31.88
C MET A 1 -24.43 19.49 -32.59
N LEU A 2 -23.14 19.70 -32.82
CA LEU A 2 -22.15 18.69 -33.25
C LEU A 2 -20.85 19.42 -33.69
N PRO A 3 -19.92 19.68 -32.77
CA PRO A 3 -18.51 19.62 -33.14
C PRO A 3 -17.56 19.13 -32.03
N ILE A 4 -17.99 18.29 -31.07
CA ILE A 4 -17.12 17.85 -29.97
C ILE A 4 -16.47 16.48 -30.25
N VAL A 5 -17.03 15.66 -31.12
CA VAL A 5 -16.58 14.27 -31.36
C VAL A 5 -15.33 14.19 -32.25
N GLN A 6 -15.04 15.23 -33.06
CA GLN A 6 -13.93 15.17 -34.00
C GLN A 6 -12.53 15.48 -33.42
N ARG A 7 -12.44 15.99 -32.18
CA ARG A 7 -11.14 16.28 -31.53
C ARG A 7 -10.50 15.09 -30.83
N TYR A 8 -11.25 14.03 -30.54
CA TYR A 8 -10.71 12.87 -29.84
C TYR A 8 -9.97 11.86 -30.72
N LEU A 9 -10.20 11.88 -32.02
CA LEU A 9 -9.56 10.92 -32.95
C LEU A 9 -8.19 11.34 -33.47
N GLN A 10 -7.78 12.60 -33.26
CA GLN A 10 -6.49 13.10 -33.78
C GLN A 10 -5.34 13.02 -32.78
N GLN A 11 -5.59 12.66 -31.52
CA GLN A 11 -4.58 12.59 -30.47
C GLN A 11 -3.98 11.20 -30.27
N SER A 12 -4.53 10.17 -30.91
CA SER A 12 -4.05 8.78 -30.76
C SER A 12 -2.90 8.39 -31.71
N HIS A 13 -2.60 9.19 -32.71
CA HIS A 13 -1.56 8.84 -33.70
C HIS A 13 -0.17 9.42 -33.45
N LEU A 14 -0.01 10.34 -32.50
CA LEU A 14 1.31 10.97 -32.22
C LEU A 14 2.16 10.22 -31.20
N ASN A 15 1.60 9.30 -30.42
CA ASN A 15 2.36 8.58 -29.39
C ASN A 15 3.05 7.29 -29.86
N SER A 16 2.79 6.84 -31.11
CA SER A 16 3.40 5.60 -31.62
C SER A 16 4.74 5.80 -32.30
N ALA A 17 5.15 7.03 -32.63
CA ALA A 17 6.38 7.29 -33.38
C ALA A 17 7.64 7.46 -32.54
N PHE A 18 7.51 7.63 -31.20
CA PHE A 18 8.68 7.83 -30.32
C PHE A 18 9.20 6.57 -29.63
N ALA A 19 8.51 5.43 -29.77
CA ALA A 19 8.88 4.19 -29.08
C ALA A 19 9.95 3.33 -29.79
N LEU A 20 10.34 3.64 -31.03
CA LEU A 20 11.24 2.78 -31.81
C LEU A 20 12.69 3.27 -31.92
N LEU A 21 13.06 4.40 -31.32
CA LEU A 21 14.40 4.98 -31.43
C LEU A 21 15.31 4.79 -30.21
N SER A 22 14.84 4.14 -29.13
CA SER A 22 15.60 4.00 -27.89
C SER A 22 16.19 2.60 -27.63
N ILE A 23 16.07 1.65 -28.55
CA ILE A 23 16.54 0.25 -28.35
C ILE A 23 17.95 0.01 -28.94
N GLY A 24 18.54 0.98 -29.60
CA GLY A 24 19.79 0.81 -30.37
C GLY A 24 21.12 1.10 -29.66
N LEU A 25 21.15 1.56 -28.41
CA LEU A 25 22.41 2.09 -27.84
C LEU A 25 22.80 1.52 -26.45
N LEU A 26 22.48 0.28 -26.13
CA LEU A 26 22.86 -0.30 -24.83
C LEU A 26 23.48 -1.70 -24.92
N LEU A 27 24.31 -1.95 -25.92
CA LEU A 27 25.00 -3.24 -26.11
C LEU A 27 26.51 -3.10 -26.32
N VAL A 28 27.19 -2.27 -25.56
CA VAL A 28 28.66 -2.35 -25.43
C VAL A 28 28.99 -1.83 -24.04
N VAL A 29 29.30 -2.63 -23.11
CA VAL A 29 30.31 -2.60 -22.03
C VAL A 29 29.97 -3.68 -20.98
N ILE A 30 30.32 -4.92 -21.23
CA ILE A 30 30.56 -5.91 -20.18
C ILE A 30 31.76 -6.73 -20.62
N SER A 31 32.96 -6.28 -20.27
CA SER A 31 34.11 -7.16 -20.23
C SER A 31 35.09 -6.66 -19.17
N ALA A 32 35.59 -7.60 -18.38
CA ALA A 32 36.72 -7.55 -17.46
C ALA A 32 36.43 -7.18 -16.01
N GLY A 33 36.57 -8.20 -15.17
CA GLY A 33 36.67 -8.05 -13.70
C GLY A 33 36.54 -9.37 -12.95
N ILE A 34 37.27 -10.42 -13.36
CA ILE A 34 37.45 -11.63 -12.54
C ILE A 34 38.59 -11.34 -11.58
N VAL A 35 38.33 -11.08 -10.30
CA VAL A 35 39.28 -11.17 -9.20
C VAL A 35 38.84 -12.32 -8.30
N ALA A 36 39.56 -13.42 -8.41
CA ALA A 36 39.48 -14.54 -7.52
C ALA A 36 40.08 -14.15 -6.16
N CYS A 37 39.33 -14.27 -5.08
CA CYS A 37 39.85 -14.47 -3.72
C CYS A 37 39.33 -15.81 -3.20
N ALA A 38 40.17 -16.80 -3.31
CA ALA A 38 40.05 -18.05 -2.57
C ALA A 38 40.48 -17.78 -1.12
N SER A 39 39.68 -18.19 -0.14
CA SER A 39 40.14 -18.74 1.14
C SER A 39 39.01 -19.28 2.00
N SER A 40 39.04 -20.59 2.17
CA SER A 40 38.92 -21.33 3.44
C SER A 40 37.56 -21.58 4.07
N SER A 41 37.21 -22.84 3.96
CA SER A 41 36.82 -23.77 5.04
C SER A 41 35.43 -23.70 5.66
N ALA A 42 34.74 -24.81 5.39
CA ALA A 42 33.98 -25.63 6.33
C ALA A 42 32.75 -24.99 7.00
N GLY A 43 31.60 -25.49 6.57
CA GLY A 43 30.34 -25.32 7.27
C GLY A 43 29.18 -25.33 6.30
N SER A 44 28.92 -26.47 5.62
CA SER A 44 27.65 -26.65 4.87
C SER A 44 26.48 -26.69 5.84
N GLN A 45 26.11 -25.55 6.35
CA GLN A 45 24.74 -25.33 6.79
C GLN A 45 23.95 -24.90 5.55
N LYS A 46 23.16 -25.83 5.03
CA LYS A 46 22.13 -25.60 4.06
C LYS A 46 21.11 -24.65 4.70
N LEU A 47 21.43 -23.35 4.68
CA LEU A 47 20.48 -22.31 4.98
C LEU A 47 19.44 -22.36 3.87
N THR A 48 18.37 -23.07 4.13
CA THR A 48 17.13 -22.85 3.40
C THR A 48 16.82 -21.35 3.56
N PRO A 49 16.78 -20.55 2.50
CA PRO A 49 16.34 -19.17 2.62
C PRO A 49 14.87 -19.22 3.02
N THR A 50 14.59 -19.17 4.32
CA THR A 50 13.29 -18.75 4.79
C THR A 50 13.18 -17.28 4.38
N THR A 51 12.68 -17.04 3.20
CA THR A 51 12.26 -15.70 2.77
C THR A 51 11.13 -15.31 3.71
N SER A 52 11.49 -14.79 4.87
CA SER A 52 10.59 -14.05 5.72
C SER A 52 10.15 -12.85 4.88
N THR A 53 9.02 -12.98 4.18
CA THR A 53 8.39 -11.89 3.46
C THR A 53 7.84 -10.95 4.53
N GLN A 54 8.75 -10.12 5.08
CA GLN A 54 8.37 -9.12 6.07
C GLN A 54 7.40 -8.14 5.39
N ALA A 55 6.22 -7.99 5.97
CA ALA A 55 5.21 -7.08 5.47
C ALA A 55 5.79 -5.66 5.35
N GLN A 56 5.61 -5.04 4.21
CA GLN A 56 5.98 -3.64 4.00
C GLN A 56 5.14 -2.75 4.91
N LYS A 57 5.78 -1.93 5.75
CA LYS A 57 5.08 -0.97 6.59
C LYS A 57 4.84 0.32 5.80
N CYS A 58 3.60 0.61 5.45
CA CYS A 58 3.23 1.81 4.70
C CYS A 58 3.13 3.06 5.58
N GLY A 59 3.02 2.89 6.90
CA GLY A 59 2.96 3.99 7.84
C GLY A 59 1.69 4.02 8.67
N SER A 60 1.43 5.18 9.29
CA SER A 60 0.27 5.39 10.15
C SER A 60 -0.46 6.68 9.80
N VAL A 61 -1.79 6.62 9.82
CA VAL A 61 -2.69 7.76 9.70
C VAL A 61 -3.27 8.06 11.07
N GLN A 62 -3.16 9.31 11.51
CA GLN A 62 -3.78 9.76 12.75
C GLN A 62 -4.83 10.80 12.43
N THR A 63 -6.02 10.65 12.99
CA THR A 63 -7.13 11.57 12.80
C THR A 63 -7.57 12.19 14.13
N ASN A 64 -8.04 13.43 14.04
CA ASN A 64 -8.72 14.08 15.16
C ASN A 64 -10.17 13.52 15.32
N PRO A 65 -10.92 13.96 16.37
CA PRO A 65 -12.29 13.49 16.59
C PRO A 65 -13.27 13.78 15.45
N ARG A 66 -12.93 14.67 14.52
CA ARG A 66 -13.75 14.99 13.33
C ARG A 66 -13.37 14.14 12.12
N GLY A 67 -12.45 13.16 12.29
CA GLY A 67 -11.96 12.34 11.18
C GLY A 67 -10.99 13.06 10.24
N ILE A 68 -10.42 14.21 10.65
CA ILE A 68 -9.48 14.98 9.83
C ILE A 68 -8.06 14.49 10.14
N PRO A 69 -7.26 14.10 9.13
CA PRO A 69 -5.86 13.71 9.32
C PRO A 69 -5.03 14.82 9.96
N LEU A 70 -4.16 14.45 10.92
CA LEU A 70 -3.29 15.41 11.60
C LEU A 70 -2.06 15.78 10.77
N ASN A 71 -1.67 14.94 9.82
CA ASN A 71 -0.52 15.15 8.94
C ASN A 71 -0.86 14.67 7.52
N GLU A 72 -1.34 15.58 6.69
CA GLU A 72 -1.79 15.28 5.33
C GLU A 72 -0.70 14.67 4.43
N PRO A 73 0.53 15.20 4.34
CA PRO A 73 1.57 14.62 3.50
C PRO A 73 1.91 13.18 3.88
N ALA A 74 2.05 12.90 5.19
CA ALA A 74 2.34 11.56 5.67
C ALA A 74 1.17 10.60 5.44
N THR A 75 -0.07 11.07 5.62
CA THR A 75 -1.29 10.30 5.32
C THR A 75 -1.34 9.91 3.85
N LYS A 76 -1.17 10.87 2.95
CA LYS A 76 -1.17 10.62 1.50
C LYS A 76 -0.09 9.62 1.07
N GLN A 77 1.10 9.73 1.65
CA GLN A 77 2.19 8.80 1.38
C GLN A 77 1.85 7.38 1.87
N ALA A 78 1.28 7.25 3.07
CA ALA A 78 0.90 5.97 3.67
C ALA A 78 -0.21 5.28 2.87
N GLU A 79 -1.25 6.02 2.48
CA GLU A 79 -2.35 5.51 1.66
C GLU A 79 -1.89 5.09 0.26
N ASN A 80 -1.08 5.92 -0.41
CA ASN A 80 -0.54 5.58 -1.73
C ASN A 80 0.35 4.34 -1.68
N CYS A 81 1.18 4.19 -0.64
CA CYS A 81 1.99 3.00 -0.42
C CYS A 81 1.10 1.76 -0.30
N PHE A 82 0.07 1.81 0.54
CA PHE A 82 -0.83 0.68 0.78
C PHE A 82 -1.64 0.33 -0.48
N TRP A 83 -2.17 1.33 -1.18
CA TRP A 83 -2.90 1.14 -2.42
C TRP A 83 -2.06 0.48 -3.51
N GLN A 84 -0.83 0.96 -3.74
CA GLN A 84 0.08 0.37 -4.71
C GLN A 84 0.46 -1.07 -4.36
N ALA A 85 0.65 -1.37 -3.06
CA ALA A 85 0.90 -2.73 -2.59
C ALA A 85 -0.33 -3.63 -2.82
N TYR A 86 -1.55 -3.13 -2.55
CA TYR A 86 -2.79 -3.87 -2.77
C TYR A 86 -3.00 -4.22 -4.24
N GLN A 87 -2.79 -3.28 -5.16
CA GLN A 87 -2.90 -3.53 -6.60
C GLN A 87 -1.96 -4.64 -7.12
N LYS A 88 -0.84 -4.85 -6.43
CA LYS A 88 0.18 -5.87 -6.78
C LYS A 88 0.10 -7.11 -5.89
N CYS A 89 -0.86 -7.17 -5.00
CA CYS A 89 -0.97 -8.22 -3.98
C CYS A 89 0.31 -8.42 -3.15
N HIS A 90 1.04 -7.36 -2.89
CA HIS A 90 2.21 -7.38 -2.03
C HIS A 90 1.78 -7.24 -0.56
N ILE A 91 2.37 -8.05 0.31
CA ILE A 91 2.09 -8.01 1.75
C ILE A 91 2.54 -6.65 2.30
N ALA A 92 1.59 -5.86 2.77
CA ALA A 92 1.84 -4.54 3.35
C ALA A 92 0.87 -4.26 4.50
N SER A 93 1.24 -3.33 5.37
CA SER A 93 0.40 -2.91 6.49
C SER A 93 0.26 -1.39 6.56
N LEU A 94 -0.94 -0.94 6.93
CA LEU A 94 -1.31 0.44 7.19
C LEU A 94 -1.99 0.51 8.56
N SER A 95 -1.56 1.43 9.43
CA SER A 95 -2.22 1.67 10.71
C SER A 95 -3.05 2.95 10.65
N SER A 96 -4.24 2.94 11.23
CA SER A 96 -5.09 4.12 11.38
C SER A 96 -5.47 4.28 12.84
N THR A 97 -5.29 5.48 13.40
CA THR A 97 -5.64 5.81 14.77
C THR A 97 -6.60 6.98 14.78
N THR A 98 -7.79 6.75 15.32
CA THR A 98 -8.79 7.80 15.54
C THR A 98 -8.94 8.04 17.04
N THR A 99 -8.76 9.29 17.45
CA THR A 99 -8.90 9.71 18.84
C THR A 99 -10.15 10.56 19.00
N SER A 100 -11.05 10.17 19.90
CA SER A 100 -12.18 10.96 20.36
C SER A 100 -11.87 11.60 21.72
N VAL A 101 -12.88 12.11 22.42
CA VAL A 101 -12.70 12.80 23.72
C VAL A 101 -12.13 11.85 24.77
N ASP A 102 -12.67 10.65 24.83
CA ASP A 102 -12.37 9.63 25.84
C ASP A 102 -12.02 8.26 25.25
N THR A 103 -12.05 8.14 23.94
CA THR A 103 -11.82 6.85 23.25
C THR A 103 -10.73 6.95 22.20
N VAL A 104 -9.96 5.87 22.07
CA VAL A 104 -8.99 5.66 21.01
C VAL A 104 -9.34 4.37 20.29
N THR A 105 -9.44 4.45 18.95
CA THR A 105 -9.57 3.29 18.08
C THR A 105 -8.33 3.17 17.23
N VAL A 106 -7.68 2.02 17.29
CA VAL A 106 -6.55 1.68 16.43
C VAL A 106 -6.96 0.56 15.50
N ARG A 107 -6.78 0.76 14.20
CA ARG A 107 -6.98 -0.25 13.16
C ARG A 107 -5.65 -0.53 12.47
N THR A 108 -5.39 -1.79 12.20
CA THR A 108 -4.25 -2.21 11.39
C THR A 108 -4.74 -3.05 10.22
N PHE A 109 -4.70 -2.44 9.05
CA PHE A 109 -5.01 -3.12 7.79
C PHE A 109 -3.78 -3.85 7.29
N THR A 110 -3.91 -5.12 6.93
CA THR A 110 -2.81 -5.93 6.39
C THR A 110 -3.28 -6.66 5.14
N ILE A 111 -2.55 -6.46 4.05
CA ILE A 111 -2.76 -7.19 2.80
C ILE A 111 -2.25 -8.61 2.98
N GLN A 112 -3.11 -9.57 2.68
CA GLN A 112 -2.80 -10.98 2.68
C GLN A 112 -2.86 -11.51 1.25
N ASN A 113 -1.84 -12.29 0.86
CA ASN A 113 -1.79 -12.97 -0.41
C ASN A 113 -2.14 -14.45 -0.19
N ASN A 114 -3.29 -14.87 -0.65
CA ASN A 114 -3.77 -16.26 -0.53
C ASN A 114 -3.58 -17.03 -1.86
N GLY A 115 -2.58 -16.65 -2.66
CA GLY A 115 -2.24 -17.25 -3.95
C GLY A 115 -2.96 -16.57 -5.11
N GLU A 116 -4.24 -16.83 -5.32
CA GLU A 116 -4.99 -16.26 -6.46
C GLU A 116 -5.72 -14.94 -6.15
N GLN A 117 -5.92 -14.63 -4.87
CA GLN A 117 -6.70 -13.47 -4.44
C GLN A 117 -5.99 -12.68 -3.35
N CYS A 118 -6.05 -11.35 -3.49
CA CYS A 118 -5.72 -10.43 -2.42
C CYS A 118 -6.90 -10.23 -1.50
N SER A 119 -6.66 -10.37 -0.21
CA SER A 119 -7.60 -9.97 0.83
C SER A 119 -6.95 -8.98 1.78
N VAL A 120 -7.76 -8.26 2.54
CA VAL A 120 -7.27 -7.37 3.58
C VAL A 120 -7.86 -7.79 4.91
N SER A 121 -7.00 -7.99 5.91
CA SER A 121 -7.44 -8.13 7.29
C SER A 121 -7.42 -6.76 7.98
N ASP A 122 -8.42 -6.50 8.80
CA ASP A 122 -8.56 -5.33 9.67
C ASP A 122 -8.52 -5.78 11.12
N ALA A 123 -7.43 -5.50 11.82
CA ALA A 123 -7.28 -5.75 13.25
C ALA A 123 -7.64 -4.48 14.03
N VAL A 124 -8.73 -4.54 14.80
CA VAL A 124 -9.32 -3.41 15.52
C VAL A 124 -9.08 -3.54 17.01
N GLN A 125 -8.61 -2.45 17.63
CA GLN A 125 -8.43 -2.30 19.07
C GLN A 125 -9.08 -1.02 19.55
N HIS A 126 -9.67 -1.04 20.74
CA HIS A 126 -10.28 0.11 21.39
C HIS A 126 -9.69 0.34 22.76
N ALA A 127 -9.66 1.58 23.18
CA ALA A 127 -9.39 1.97 24.56
C ALA A 127 -10.34 3.10 24.96
N ILE A 128 -10.76 3.08 26.23
CA ILE A 128 -11.35 4.24 26.92
C ILE A 128 -10.23 4.83 27.78
N VAL A 129 -9.83 6.07 27.51
CA VAL A 129 -8.70 6.73 28.19
C VAL A 129 -9.05 6.89 29.68
N PRO A 130 -8.16 6.50 30.63
CA PRO A 130 -6.75 6.13 30.46
C PRO A 130 -6.46 4.61 30.35
N ALA A 131 -7.45 3.77 30.05
CA ALA A 131 -7.25 2.34 29.95
C ALA A 131 -6.33 1.94 28.78
N ARG A 132 -5.80 0.71 28.86
CA ARG A 132 -4.98 0.14 27.76
C ARG A 132 -5.88 -0.28 26.59
N LEU A 133 -5.28 -0.37 25.39
CA LEU A 133 -5.94 -0.96 24.23
C LEU A 133 -6.43 -2.38 24.53
N SER A 134 -7.62 -2.70 24.02
CA SER A 134 -8.19 -4.05 24.08
C SER A 134 -7.33 -5.05 23.28
N ALA A 135 -7.59 -6.34 23.50
CA ALA A 135 -7.10 -7.34 22.56
C ALA A 135 -7.64 -7.05 21.14
N PRO A 136 -6.84 -7.25 20.08
CA PRO A 136 -7.29 -7.00 18.73
C PRO A 136 -8.39 -7.99 18.30
N ARG A 137 -9.44 -7.47 17.67
CA ARG A 137 -10.42 -8.26 16.91
C ARG A 137 -10.07 -8.13 15.44
N THR A 138 -9.99 -9.26 14.74
CA THR A 138 -9.58 -9.28 13.33
C THR A 138 -10.74 -9.67 12.45
N TYR A 139 -11.00 -8.86 11.43
CA TYR A 139 -12.00 -9.07 10.40
C TYR A 139 -11.33 -9.17 9.03
N THR A 140 -12.02 -9.76 8.07
CA THR A 140 -11.60 -9.74 6.66
C THR A 140 -12.47 -8.76 5.91
N CYS A 141 -11.85 -7.79 5.23
CA CYS A 141 -12.54 -6.88 4.31
C CYS A 141 -12.65 -7.51 2.92
N THR A 142 -13.78 -7.29 2.24
CA THR A 142 -14.01 -7.85 0.89
C THR A 142 -13.30 -7.09 -0.21
N GLY A 143 -12.87 -5.84 0.02
CA GLY A 143 -12.15 -5.05 -0.95
C GLY A 143 -11.63 -3.74 -0.41
N VAL A 144 -10.80 -3.11 -1.22
CA VAL A 144 -10.25 -1.76 -0.99
C VAL A 144 -10.38 -0.95 -2.27
N MET A 145 -10.77 0.30 -2.14
CA MET A 145 -10.81 1.28 -3.23
C MET A 145 -10.16 2.58 -2.79
N GLN A 146 -9.36 3.18 -3.66
CA GLN A 146 -8.86 4.54 -3.44
C GLN A 146 -9.82 5.54 -4.05
N GLN A 147 -10.28 6.50 -3.24
CA GLN A 147 -11.15 7.60 -3.65
C GLN A 147 -10.49 8.95 -3.33
N VAL A 148 -11.14 10.04 -3.72
CA VAL A 148 -10.63 11.40 -3.51
C VAL A 148 -10.55 11.79 -2.03
N ASP A 149 -11.32 11.13 -1.18
CA ASP A 149 -11.43 11.35 0.26
C ASP A 149 -10.68 10.32 1.11
N GLY A 150 -9.99 9.35 0.48
CA GLY A 150 -9.17 8.36 1.17
C GLY A 150 -9.30 6.92 0.67
N LEU A 151 -8.87 5.99 1.50
CA LEU A 151 -9.01 4.55 1.24
C LEU A 151 -10.31 4.02 1.85
N HIS A 152 -11.13 3.42 1.00
CA HIS A 152 -12.41 2.80 1.37
C HIS A 152 -12.26 1.29 1.43
N PHE A 153 -12.41 0.73 2.63
CA PHE A 153 -12.44 -0.70 2.88
C PHE A 153 -13.89 -1.16 2.97
N THR A 154 -14.25 -2.21 2.25
CA THR A 154 -15.64 -2.69 2.18
C THR A 154 -15.85 -3.95 2.99
N ALA A 155 -17.00 -4.01 3.66
CA ALA A 155 -17.48 -5.17 4.44
C ALA A 155 -16.41 -5.74 5.39
N CYS A 156 -15.84 -4.89 6.26
CA CYS A 156 -14.88 -5.26 7.28
C CYS A 156 -15.61 -5.77 8.54
N GLY A 157 -16.24 -6.93 8.44
CA GLY A 157 -16.95 -7.55 9.55
C GLY A 157 -18.12 -6.72 10.08
N GLU A 158 -18.25 -6.63 11.40
CA GLU A 158 -19.36 -5.93 12.09
C GLU A 158 -19.34 -4.41 11.84
N ASP A 159 -18.18 -3.84 11.55
CA ASP A 159 -18.03 -2.40 11.30
C ASP A 159 -18.44 -1.97 9.88
N GLY A 160 -18.74 -2.93 9.01
CA GLY A 160 -19.16 -2.68 7.63
C GLY A 160 -18.08 -2.00 6.81
N ASN A 161 -18.41 -0.83 6.25
CA ASN A 161 -17.45 -0.07 5.45
C ASN A 161 -16.64 0.87 6.34
N VAL A 162 -15.31 0.86 6.14
CA VAL A 162 -14.37 1.69 6.90
C VAL A 162 -13.63 2.61 5.94
N VAL A 163 -13.51 3.89 6.31
CA VAL A 163 -12.75 4.87 5.54
C VAL A 163 -11.53 5.31 6.34
N VAL A 164 -10.35 5.22 5.74
CA VAL A 164 -9.15 5.92 6.21
C VAL A 164 -9.10 7.23 5.44
N PRO A 165 -9.34 8.38 6.13
CA PRO A 165 -9.59 9.61 5.41
C PRO A 165 -8.31 10.28 4.93
N LEU A 166 -8.35 10.81 3.70
CA LEU A 166 -7.40 11.78 3.18
C LEU A 166 -8.05 13.17 3.26
N GLN A 167 -7.31 14.16 3.75
CA GLN A 167 -7.84 15.53 3.78
C GLN A 167 -8.10 16.00 2.35
N LYS A 168 -9.35 16.37 2.09
CA LYS A 168 -9.72 17.00 0.82
C LYS A 168 -9.06 18.37 0.82
N GLY A 169 -8.15 18.61 -0.13
CA GLY A 169 -7.55 19.94 -0.30
C GLY A 169 -8.64 21.01 -0.37
N ALA A 170 -8.49 22.04 0.45
CA ALA A 170 -9.39 23.17 0.50
C ALA A 170 -9.30 24.00 -0.78
#